data_9027fdb5fef72b46471c9882caee5293
#
_entry.id   9027fdb5fef72b46471c9882caee5293
#
_cell.length_a   1.000
_cell.length_b   1.000
_cell.length_c   1.000
_cell.angle_alpha   90.00
_cell.angle_beta   90.00
_cell.angle_gamma   90.00
#
_symmetry.space_group_name_H-M   'P 1'
#
loop_
_entity.id
_entity.type
_entity.pdbx_description
1 polymer ?
#
loop_
_entity_poly.entity_id
_entity_poly.type
_entity_poly.pdbx_seq_one_letter_code
_entity_poly.pdbx_strand_id
1 'polypeptide(L)'
;MMVGLQGAGKTTFAGKLANKLKKEENARLLMIAADIYRPAAIDQLKTLGQQIDVPVFALGTEIPAVEIVRQGLEQAKANHNDYVLIDTAGRLQIDEKLMQELSDVKALANPNEILLVVDAMIGQEAANVAREFNSQLEVTGVILTKIDGDTRGGAALSVRQITGKPIKFTGTGEKITDIETFHPDRMSSRILGMGDMLTLIEKASQEYDEKKSLEMAEKMRENTFDFNDFIDQLDQVQGMGPMEDLLKLIPGMACLLYTS
;
A
#
# COMPACT_ATOMS: atom_id res chain seq x y z
N MET A 1 8.89 10.71 -0.86
CA MET A 1 7.88 11.66 -1.35
C MET A 1 6.81 10.89 -2.13
N MET A 2 5.51 11.07 -1.77
CA MET A 2 4.38 10.42 -2.42
C MET A 2 3.75 11.39 -3.42
N VAL A 3 3.60 11.01 -4.68
CA VAL A 3 3.01 11.83 -5.74
C VAL A 3 1.92 11.06 -6.48
N GLY A 4 1.01 11.76 -7.18
CA GLY A 4 -0.07 11.13 -7.96
C GLY A 4 -1.36 11.94 -7.91
N LEU A 5 -2.37 11.51 -8.67
CA LEU A 5 -3.66 12.19 -8.76
C LEU A 5 -4.48 12.12 -7.47
N GLN A 6 -5.48 12.97 -7.38
CA GLN A 6 -6.48 12.92 -6.32
C GLN A 6 -7.24 11.58 -6.39
N GLY A 7 -7.49 10.99 -5.22
CA GLY A 7 -8.19 9.70 -5.14
C GLY A 7 -7.32 8.47 -5.42
N ALA A 8 -6.06 8.63 -5.83
CA ALA A 8 -5.14 7.50 -6.03
C ALA A 8 -4.72 6.79 -4.72
N GLY A 9 -5.06 7.36 -3.55
CA GLY A 9 -4.77 6.71 -2.27
C GLY A 9 -3.44 7.10 -1.62
N LYS A 10 -2.82 8.23 -2.00
CA LYS A 10 -1.53 8.69 -1.45
C LYS A 10 -1.51 8.74 0.08
N THR A 11 -2.43 9.48 0.68
CA THR A 11 -2.52 9.67 2.14
C THR A 11 -2.68 8.34 2.88
N THR A 12 -3.61 7.50 2.40
CA THR A 12 -3.81 6.16 2.97
C THR A 12 -2.57 5.30 2.83
N PHE A 13 -1.92 5.35 1.66
CA PHE A 13 -0.73 4.55 1.43
C PHE A 13 0.50 5.05 2.21
N ALA A 14 0.61 6.35 2.44
CA ALA A 14 1.64 6.90 3.33
C ALA A 14 1.53 6.29 4.74
N GLY A 15 0.30 6.19 5.29
CA GLY A 15 0.06 5.52 6.56
C GLY A 15 0.40 4.02 6.53
N LYS A 16 0.01 3.31 5.47
CA LYS A 16 0.34 1.88 5.29
C LYS A 16 1.85 1.65 5.24
N LEU A 17 2.56 2.45 4.47
CA LEU A 17 4.01 2.36 4.34
C LEU A 17 4.71 2.71 5.66
N ALA A 18 4.23 3.73 6.38
CA ALA A 18 4.73 4.07 7.70
C ALA A 18 4.56 2.91 8.69
N ASN A 19 3.37 2.28 8.72
CA ASN A 19 3.11 1.12 9.57
C ASN A 19 4.04 -0.07 9.25
N LYS A 20 4.25 -0.34 7.96
CA LYS A 20 5.14 -1.41 7.49
C LYS A 20 6.58 -1.16 7.95
N LEU A 21 7.14 0.02 7.65
CA LEU A 21 8.51 0.38 8.04
C LEU A 21 8.71 0.38 9.57
N LYS A 22 7.70 0.86 10.33
CA LYS A 22 7.74 0.82 11.79
C LYS A 22 7.82 -0.61 12.33
N LYS A 23 7.01 -1.52 11.76
CA LYS A 23 6.95 -2.91 12.24
C LYS A 23 8.13 -3.76 11.79
N GLU A 24 8.56 -3.63 10.55
CA GLU A 24 9.59 -4.48 9.98
C GLU A 24 11.01 -4.00 10.31
N GLU A 25 11.22 -2.68 10.35
CA GLU A 25 12.54 -2.09 10.57
C GLU A 25 12.70 -1.43 11.94
N ASN A 26 11.64 -1.39 12.76
CA ASN A 26 11.59 -0.65 14.02
C ASN A 26 12.04 0.82 13.85
N ALA A 27 11.71 1.42 12.71
CA ALA A 27 12.17 2.73 12.30
C ALA A 27 11.43 3.86 13.01
N ARG A 28 12.15 4.96 13.28
CA ARG A 28 11.56 6.23 13.74
C ARG A 28 11.15 7.04 12.53
N LEU A 29 9.84 7.25 12.39
CA LEU A 29 9.28 7.92 11.23
C LEU A 29 8.68 9.27 11.59
N LEU A 30 8.64 10.16 10.59
CA LEU A 30 7.82 11.36 10.57
C LEU A 30 7.02 11.39 9.27
N MET A 31 5.72 11.64 9.35
CA MET A 31 4.89 11.94 8.19
C MET A 31 4.69 13.45 8.09
N ILE A 32 4.80 14.02 6.88
CA ILE A 32 4.59 15.44 6.60
C ILE A 32 3.35 15.59 5.74
N ALA A 33 2.34 16.32 6.24
CA ALA A 33 1.11 16.63 5.54
C ALA A 33 1.31 17.88 4.66
N ALA A 34 1.66 17.68 3.39
CA ALA A 34 1.88 18.74 2.42
C ALA A 34 0.72 18.92 1.41
N ASP A 35 -0.44 18.23 1.60
CA ASP A 35 -1.66 18.49 0.84
C ASP A 35 -2.44 19.67 1.46
N ILE A 36 -2.04 20.88 1.11
CA ILE A 36 -2.64 22.11 1.63
C ILE A 36 -4.00 22.45 1.03
N TYR A 37 -4.38 21.79 -0.06
CA TYR A 37 -5.64 22.08 -0.75
C TYR A 37 -6.85 21.34 -0.16
N ARG A 38 -6.59 20.32 0.68
CA ARG A 38 -7.63 19.48 1.28
C ARG A 38 -7.43 19.33 2.78
N PRO A 39 -8.12 20.17 3.59
CA PRO A 39 -8.06 20.05 5.06
C PRO A 39 -8.34 18.62 5.56
N ALA A 40 -9.32 17.95 4.95
CA ALA A 40 -9.67 16.57 5.29
C ALA A 40 -8.51 15.57 5.06
N ALA A 41 -7.60 15.81 4.11
CA ALA A 41 -6.43 14.94 3.91
C ALA A 41 -5.43 15.09 5.05
N ILE A 42 -5.24 16.32 5.56
CA ILE A 42 -4.39 16.59 6.72
C ILE A 42 -4.94 15.85 7.97
N ASP A 43 -6.25 15.95 8.21
CA ASP A 43 -6.90 15.29 9.34
C ASP A 43 -6.87 13.76 9.18
N GLN A 44 -7.04 13.26 7.97
CA GLN A 44 -6.90 11.85 7.67
C GLN A 44 -5.48 11.35 7.98
N LEU A 45 -4.45 12.07 7.55
CA LEU A 45 -3.06 11.67 7.83
C LEU A 45 -2.77 11.69 9.33
N LYS A 46 -3.28 12.69 10.07
CA LYS A 46 -3.16 12.76 11.54
C LYS A 46 -3.84 11.56 12.21
N THR A 47 -5.05 11.21 11.77
CA THR A 47 -5.78 10.05 12.29
C THR A 47 -5.01 8.76 12.05
N LEU A 48 -4.49 8.56 10.83
CA LEU A 48 -3.64 7.42 10.51
C LEU A 48 -2.37 7.40 11.38
N GLY A 49 -1.72 8.55 11.56
CA GLY A 49 -0.54 8.67 12.42
C GLY A 49 -0.83 8.26 13.86
N GLN A 50 -1.97 8.67 14.42
CA GLN A 50 -2.42 8.27 15.75
C GLN A 50 -2.67 6.76 15.86
N GLN A 51 -3.32 6.17 14.84
CA GLN A 51 -3.61 4.72 14.82
C GLN A 51 -2.35 3.85 14.84
N ILE A 52 -1.29 4.31 14.18
CA ILE A 52 -0.02 3.56 14.07
C ILE A 52 1.06 4.09 15.02
N ASP A 53 0.73 5.09 15.83
CA ASP A 53 1.67 5.78 16.72
C ASP A 53 2.93 6.27 15.96
N VAL A 54 2.70 7.05 14.90
CA VAL A 54 3.71 7.75 14.10
C VAL A 54 3.38 9.24 14.08
N PRO A 55 4.31 10.12 14.45
CA PRO A 55 4.08 11.56 14.48
C PRO A 55 3.81 12.13 13.08
N VAL A 56 2.89 13.10 13.01
CA VAL A 56 2.55 13.84 11.80
C VAL A 56 2.85 15.31 11.97
N PHE A 57 3.67 15.85 11.07
CA PHE A 57 3.93 17.28 10.99
C PHE A 57 2.94 17.94 10.03
N ALA A 58 2.22 18.95 10.50
CA ALA A 58 1.25 19.71 9.71
C ALA A 58 1.14 21.14 10.22
N LEU A 59 1.10 22.12 9.31
CA LEU A 59 0.94 23.54 9.62
C LEU A 59 -0.37 24.14 9.12
N GLY A 60 -1.32 23.29 8.67
CA GLY A 60 -2.60 23.73 8.11
C GLY A 60 -2.51 24.03 6.62
N THR A 61 -3.45 24.84 6.12
CA THR A 61 -3.65 25.10 4.68
C THR A 61 -3.16 26.48 4.23
N GLU A 62 -2.82 27.35 5.17
CA GLU A 62 -2.43 28.75 4.88
C GLU A 62 -0.93 28.89 4.52
N ILE A 63 -0.13 27.87 4.82
CA ILE A 63 1.31 27.89 4.60
C ILE A 63 1.63 27.08 3.33
N PRO A 64 2.50 27.59 2.44
CA PRO A 64 2.89 26.87 1.24
C PRO A 64 3.48 25.48 1.54
N ALA A 65 3.18 24.50 0.68
CA ALA A 65 3.65 23.11 0.85
C ALA A 65 5.18 23.01 1.00
N VAL A 66 5.93 23.78 0.22
CA VAL A 66 7.40 23.85 0.30
C VAL A 66 7.89 24.25 1.68
N GLU A 67 7.24 25.24 2.32
CA GLU A 67 7.59 25.70 3.66
C GLU A 67 7.25 24.67 4.74
N ILE A 68 6.09 23.99 4.60
CA ILE A 68 5.71 22.89 5.50
C ILE A 68 6.77 21.77 5.43
N VAL A 69 7.18 21.41 4.22
CA VAL A 69 8.19 20.37 4.02
C VAL A 69 9.54 20.80 4.61
N ARG A 70 9.95 22.06 4.42
CA ARG A 70 11.20 22.58 4.98
C ARG A 70 11.24 22.42 6.51
N GLN A 71 10.21 22.92 7.19
CA GLN A 71 10.12 22.85 8.65
C GLN A 71 9.96 21.41 9.14
N GLY A 72 9.20 20.59 8.43
CA GLY A 72 9.05 19.18 8.76
C GLY A 72 10.37 18.39 8.66
N LEU A 73 11.19 18.68 7.66
CA LEU A 73 12.52 18.09 7.52
C LEU A 73 13.49 18.56 8.62
N GLU A 74 13.41 19.82 9.05
CA GLU A 74 14.18 20.34 10.19
C GLU A 74 13.79 19.61 11.48
N GLN A 75 12.49 19.44 11.72
CA GLN A 75 11.99 18.67 12.86
C GLN A 75 12.43 17.20 12.80
N ALA A 76 12.37 16.58 11.62
CA ALA A 76 12.81 15.21 11.45
C ALA A 76 14.30 15.02 11.80
N LYS A 77 15.14 15.97 11.39
CA LYS A 77 16.58 15.98 11.74
C LYS A 77 16.78 16.15 13.24
N ALA A 78 16.05 17.09 13.89
CA ALA A 78 16.13 17.32 15.31
C ALA A 78 15.70 16.09 16.13
N ASN A 79 14.71 15.37 15.66
CA ASN A 79 14.18 14.16 16.31
C ASN A 79 14.94 12.88 15.92
N HIS A 80 15.95 12.97 15.05
CA HIS A 80 16.71 11.82 14.53
C HIS A 80 15.79 10.76 13.91
N ASN A 81 14.81 11.17 13.09
CA ASN A 81 13.95 10.26 12.39
C ASN A 81 14.74 9.54 11.28
N ASP A 82 14.52 8.24 11.15
CA ASP A 82 15.19 7.38 10.16
C ASP A 82 14.54 7.55 8.79
N TYR A 83 13.21 7.74 8.74
CA TYR A 83 12.45 7.97 7.53
C TYR A 83 11.50 9.17 7.66
N VAL A 84 11.35 9.89 6.56
CA VAL A 84 10.36 10.96 6.39
C VAL A 84 9.46 10.64 5.20
N LEU A 85 8.16 10.57 5.42
CA LEU A 85 7.16 10.37 4.38
C LEU A 85 6.44 11.69 4.11
N ILE A 86 6.61 12.24 2.91
CA ILE A 86 5.97 13.48 2.48
C ILE A 86 4.72 13.12 1.68
N ASP A 87 3.53 13.39 2.23
CA ASP A 87 2.25 13.24 1.54
C ASP A 87 1.90 14.54 0.83
N THR A 88 2.01 14.56 -0.48
CA THR A 88 1.80 15.77 -1.31
C THR A 88 0.38 15.88 -1.82
N ALA A 89 0.03 17.08 -2.25
CA ALA A 89 -1.24 17.33 -2.92
C ALA A 89 -1.44 16.44 -4.15
N GLY A 90 -2.70 16.16 -4.45
CA GLY A 90 -3.14 15.60 -5.72
C GLY A 90 -4.32 16.37 -6.23
N ARG A 91 -4.36 16.60 -7.55
CA ARG A 91 -5.50 17.20 -8.24
C ARG A 91 -6.19 16.17 -9.12
N LEU A 92 -7.39 16.50 -9.58
CA LEU A 92 -8.15 15.62 -10.49
C LEU A 92 -7.45 15.46 -11.84
N GLN A 93 -6.73 16.48 -12.26
CA GLN A 93 -5.94 16.50 -13.49
C GLN A 93 -4.55 17.05 -13.23
N ILE A 94 -3.62 16.68 -14.07
CA ILE A 94 -2.27 17.20 -14.05
C ILE A 94 -2.30 18.60 -14.66
N ASP A 95 -1.88 19.59 -13.90
CA ASP A 95 -1.72 20.97 -14.36
C ASP A 95 -0.31 21.50 -14.00
N GLU A 96 0.09 22.58 -14.68
CA GLU A 96 1.41 23.19 -14.50
C GLU A 96 1.65 23.63 -13.07
N LYS A 97 0.61 24.13 -12.37
CA LYS A 97 0.74 24.61 -11.00
C LYS A 97 1.04 23.48 -10.03
N LEU A 98 0.38 22.32 -10.18
CA LEU A 98 0.66 21.14 -9.38
C LEU A 98 2.08 20.65 -9.63
N MET A 99 2.47 20.55 -10.90
CA MET A 99 3.79 20.03 -11.26
C MET A 99 4.92 20.96 -10.80
N GLN A 100 4.70 22.28 -10.85
CA GLN A 100 5.68 23.24 -10.32
C GLN A 100 5.82 23.08 -8.80
N GLU A 101 4.71 23.01 -8.05
CA GLU A 101 4.74 22.81 -6.60
C GLU A 101 5.49 21.51 -6.23
N LEU A 102 5.18 20.41 -6.92
CA LEU A 102 5.86 19.13 -6.69
C LEU A 102 7.35 19.20 -7.03
N SER A 103 7.72 19.93 -8.08
CA SER A 103 9.12 20.15 -8.45
C SER A 103 9.87 20.99 -7.41
N ASP A 104 9.22 22.02 -6.87
CA ASP A 104 9.79 22.86 -5.81
C ASP A 104 10.00 22.05 -4.53
N VAL A 105 9.02 21.22 -4.15
CA VAL A 105 9.15 20.30 -3.01
C VAL A 105 10.27 19.28 -3.26
N LYS A 106 10.36 18.70 -4.48
CA LYS A 106 11.45 17.78 -4.87
C LYS A 106 12.81 18.46 -4.72
N ALA A 107 12.96 19.68 -5.25
CA ALA A 107 14.21 20.42 -5.21
C ALA A 107 14.66 20.72 -3.77
N LEU A 108 13.72 21.10 -2.90
CA LEU A 108 13.99 21.36 -1.49
C LEU A 108 14.33 20.10 -0.69
N ALA A 109 13.49 19.07 -0.83
CA ALA A 109 13.59 17.87 -0.02
C ALA A 109 14.68 16.91 -0.49
N ASN A 110 15.06 16.96 -1.76
CA ASN A 110 15.97 16.02 -2.39
C ASN A 110 15.68 14.55 -1.97
N PRO A 111 14.47 14.06 -2.20
CA PRO A 111 14.03 12.79 -1.66
C PRO A 111 14.80 11.62 -2.29
N ASN A 112 15.16 10.62 -1.48
CA ASN A 112 15.74 9.37 -1.97
C ASN A 112 14.78 8.62 -2.89
N GLU A 113 13.47 8.74 -2.61
CA GLU A 113 12.41 8.07 -3.34
C GLU A 113 11.26 9.02 -3.68
N ILE A 114 10.89 9.04 -4.95
CA ILE A 114 9.66 9.66 -5.44
C ILE A 114 8.75 8.54 -5.90
N LEU A 115 7.75 8.22 -5.08
CA LEU A 115 6.84 7.11 -5.29
C LEU A 115 5.54 7.62 -5.91
N LEU A 116 5.30 7.23 -7.15
CA LEU A 116 4.07 7.54 -7.84
C LEU A 116 2.97 6.57 -7.42
N VAL A 117 1.92 7.09 -6.84
CA VAL A 117 0.74 6.32 -6.43
C VAL A 117 -0.30 6.38 -7.55
N VAL A 118 -0.66 5.22 -8.06
CA VAL A 118 -1.59 5.05 -9.19
C VAL A 118 -2.71 4.10 -8.79
N ASP A 119 -3.94 4.48 -9.07
CA ASP A 119 -5.11 3.62 -8.94
C ASP A 119 -5.12 2.60 -10.09
N ALA A 120 -5.07 1.31 -9.78
CA ALA A 120 -5.07 0.25 -10.80
C ALA A 120 -6.39 0.15 -11.57
N MET A 121 -7.50 0.64 -10.99
CA MET A 121 -8.82 0.56 -11.60
C MET A 121 -9.02 1.52 -12.77
N ILE A 122 -8.18 2.57 -12.91
CA ILE A 122 -8.30 3.51 -14.03
C ILE A 122 -7.76 2.98 -15.37
N GLY A 123 -7.29 1.72 -15.38
CA GLY A 123 -6.89 1.04 -16.61
C GLY A 123 -5.74 1.73 -17.35
N GLN A 124 -5.91 1.93 -18.66
CA GLN A 124 -4.85 2.56 -19.49
C GLN A 124 -4.53 4.01 -19.11
N GLU A 125 -5.46 4.72 -18.48
CA GLU A 125 -5.20 6.09 -18.01
C GLU A 125 -4.09 6.12 -16.95
N ALA A 126 -3.94 5.04 -16.18
CA ALA A 126 -2.81 4.86 -15.27
C ALA A 126 -1.46 5.06 -15.95
N ALA A 127 -1.34 4.58 -17.18
CA ALA A 127 -0.13 4.68 -17.97
C ALA A 127 0.16 6.12 -18.46
N ASN A 128 -0.87 6.87 -18.84
CA ASN A 128 -0.74 8.27 -19.24
C ASN A 128 -0.32 9.14 -18.06
N VAL A 129 -0.99 8.96 -16.92
CA VAL A 129 -0.63 9.63 -15.66
C VAL A 129 0.82 9.31 -15.29
N ALA A 130 1.21 8.05 -15.35
CA ALA A 130 2.56 7.63 -15.01
C ALA A 130 3.62 8.22 -15.93
N ARG A 131 3.34 8.34 -17.23
CA ARG A 131 4.23 9.01 -18.19
C ARG A 131 4.45 10.47 -17.82
N GLU A 132 3.40 11.19 -17.54
CA GLU A 132 3.44 12.63 -17.27
C GLU A 132 4.22 12.91 -15.96
N PHE A 133 3.88 12.22 -14.88
CA PHE A 133 4.64 12.36 -13.63
C PHE A 133 6.11 11.97 -13.77
N ASN A 134 6.39 10.90 -14.53
CA ASN A 134 7.77 10.45 -14.72
C ASN A 134 8.59 11.44 -15.55
N SER A 135 7.99 12.07 -16.58
CA SER A 135 8.69 13.04 -17.44
C SER A 135 9.13 14.30 -16.69
N GLN A 136 8.36 14.74 -15.69
CA GLN A 136 8.61 15.97 -14.96
C GLN A 136 9.33 15.77 -13.64
N LEU A 137 9.02 14.68 -12.92
CA LEU A 137 9.53 14.44 -11.57
C LEU A 137 10.58 13.35 -11.48
N GLU A 138 10.84 12.60 -12.56
CA GLU A 138 11.79 11.48 -12.56
C GLU A 138 11.49 10.49 -11.42
N VAL A 139 10.26 9.95 -11.40
CA VAL A 139 9.82 9.02 -10.34
C VAL A 139 10.78 7.85 -10.19
N THR A 140 11.00 7.39 -8.98
CA THR A 140 11.93 6.29 -8.68
C THR A 140 11.24 4.94 -8.57
N GLY A 141 9.94 4.95 -8.30
CA GLY A 141 9.13 3.75 -8.19
C GLY A 141 7.65 4.06 -8.26
N VAL A 142 6.86 3.01 -8.45
CA VAL A 142 5.41 3.09 -8.56
C VAL A 142 4.77 2.25 -7.46
N ILE A 143 3.64 2.74 -6.98
CA ILE A 143 2.74 2.05 -6.07
C ILE A 143 1.40 1.88 -6.79
N LEU A 144 0.91 0.65 -6.86
CA LEU A 144 -0.43 0.38 -7.39
C LEU A 144 -1.39 0.18 -6.23
N THR A 145 -2.43 1.00 -6.19
CA THR A 145 -3.52 0.88 -5.20
C THR A 145 -4.75 0.24 -5.81
N LYS A 146 -5.65 -0.25 -4.97
CA LYS A 146 -6.94 -0.85 -5.35
C LYS A 146 -6.79 -2.03 -6.30
N ILE A 147 -5.72 -2.80 -6.14
CA ILE A 147 -5.44 -3.94 -7.01
C ILE A 147 -6.42 -5.09 -6.80
N ASP A 148 -7.12 -5.09 -5.68
CA ASP A 148 -8.25 -5.98 -5.37
C ASP A 148 -9.41 -5.82 -6.36
N GLY A 149 -9.61 -4.61 -6.90
CA GLY A 149 -10.59 -4.32 -7.97
C GLY A 149 -10.08 -4.59 -9.39
N ASP A 150 -8.77 -4.71 -9.60
CA ASP A 150 -8.17 -5.02 -10.92
C ASP A 150 -8.00 -6.54 -11.10
N THR A 151 -9.03 -7.18 -11.64
CA THR A 151 -9.06 -8.64 -11.81
C THR A 151 -7.96 -9.18 -12.74
N ARG A 152 -7.42 -8.36 -13.64
CA ARG A 152 -6.46 -8.78 -14.68
C ARG A 152 -5.03 -8.23 -14.49
N GLY A 153 -4.83 -7.25 -13.61
CA GLY A 153 -3.51 -6.67 -13.36
C GLY A 153 -2.91 -5.91 -14.55
N GLY A 154 -3.73 -5.52 -15.54
CA GLY A 154 -3.25 -4.88 -16.78
C GLY A 154 -2.59 -3.52 -16.56
N ALA A 155 -3.01 -2.78 -15.53
CA ALA A 155 -2.39 -1.50 -15.15
C ALA A 155 -0.90 -1.66 -14.82
N ALA A 156 -0.52 -2.76 -14.14
CA ALA A 156 0.86 -3.03 -13.77
C ALA A 156 1.79 -3.12 -14.98
N LEU A 157 1.38 -3.87 -16.01
CA LEU A 157 2.17 -4.02 -17.24
C LEU A 157 2.31 -2.69 -17.98
N SER A 158 1.20 -1.96 -18.16
CA SER A 158 1.18 -0.71 -18.90
C SER A 158 2.03 0.36 -18.23
N VAL A 159 1.90 0.53 -16.91
CA VAL A 159 2.68 1.49 -16.14
C VAL A 159 4.17 1.14 -16.15
N ARG A 160 4.51 -0.13 -15.96
CA ARG A 160 5.90 -0.60 -16.00
C ARG A 160 6.54 -0.37 -17.37
N GLN A 161 5.83 -0.69 -18.45
CA GLN A 161 6.32 -0.51 -19.81
C GLN A 161 6.57 0.97 -20.14
N ILE A 162 5.65 1.84 -19.75
CA ILE A 162 5.72 3.27 -20.09
C ILE A 162 6.76 4.01 -19.26
N THR A 163 6.85 3.74 -17.97
CA THR A 163 7.76 4.46 -17.08
C THR A 163 9.16 3.87 -17.06
N GLY A 164 9.30 2.58 -17.34
CA GLY A 164 10.54 1.83 -17.09
C GLY A 164 10.88 1.68 -15.61
N LYS A 165 10.05 2.20 -14.69
CA LYS A 165 10.32 2.23 -13.25
C LYS A 165 9.74 1.00 -12.56
N PRO A 166 10.37 0.49 -11.48
CA PRO A 166 9.86 -0.66 -10.76
C PRO A 166 8.56 -0.31 -10.04
N ILE A 167 7.61 -1.24 -10.04
CA ILE A 167 6.53 -1.23 -9.08
C ILE A 167 7.11 -1.77 -7.78
N LYS A 168 6.99 -1.01 -6.70
CA LYS A 168 7.60 -1.37 -5.40
C LYS A 168 6.60 -2.01 -4.45
N PHE A 169 5.39 -1.47 -4.43
CA PHE A 169 4.33 -1.91 -3.52
C PHE A 169 2.98 -1.96 -4.21
N THR A 170 2.09 -2.75 -3.63
CA THR A 170 0.68 -2.81 -3.98
C THR A 170 -0.20 -2.62 -2.75
N GLY A 171 -1.33 -1.93 -2.93
CA GLY A 171 -2.39 -1.84 -1.94
C GLY A 171 -3.50 -2.81 -2.31
N THR A 172 -3.77 -3.78 -1.42
CA THR A 172 -4.66 -4.91 -1.66
C THR A 172 -6.00 -4.79 -0.94
N GLY A 173 -6.27 -3.66 -0.29
CA GLY A 173 -7.51 -3.40 0.43
C GLY A 173 -7.46 -2.08 1.19
N GLU A 174 -8.39 -1.86 2.12
CA GLU A 174 -8.53 -0.59 2.85
C GLU A 174 -7.82 -0.57 4.21
N LYS A 175 -7.55 -1.73 4.82
CA LYS A 175 -6.91 -1.80 6.13
C LYS A 175 -5.48 -1.27 6.08
N ILE A 176 -5.00 -0.75 7.20
CA ILE A 176 -3.64 -0.22 7.34
C ILE A 176 -2.55 -1.27 7.10
N THR A 177 -2.90 -2.54 7.21
CA THR A 177 -2.03 -3.70 6.95
C THR A 177 -2.06 -4.16 5.50
N ASP A 178 -3.01 -3.70 4.68
CA ASP A 178 -3.21 -4.17 3.30
C ASP A 178 -2.19 -3.49 2.36
N ILE A 179 -0.94 -3.79 2.57
CA ILE A 179 0.22 -3.39 1.76
C ILE A 179 1.11 -4.59 1.55
N GLU A 180 1.48 -4.82 0.30
CA GLU A 180 2.39 -5.90 -0.07
C GLU A 180 3.55 -5.35 -0.90
N THR A 181 4.73 -5.94 -0.75
CA THR A 181 5.83 -5.74 -1.68
C THR A 181 5.44 -6.34 -3.02
N PHE A 182 5.70 -5.62 -4.10
CA PHE A 182 5.34 -6.10 -5.44
C PHE A 182 6.24 -7.26 -5.88
N HIS A 183 5.61 -8.38 -6.24
CA HIS A 183 6.28 -9.56 -6.76
C HIS A 183 5.89 -9.77 -8.24
N PRO A 184 6.79 -9.50 -9.20
CA PRO A 184 6.49 -9.62 -10.64
C PRO A 184 6.00 -11.00 -11.05
N ASP A 185 6.58 -12.06 -10.48
CA ASP A 185 6.23 -13.45 -10.81
C ASP A 185 4.79 -13.78 -10.40
N ARG A 186 4.35 -13.32 -9.23
CA ARG A 186 2.97 -13.49 -8.75
C ARG A 186 1.99 -12.72 -9.63
N MET A 187 2.35 -11.49 -9.97
CA MET A 187 1.52 -10.66 -10.86
C MET A 187 1.39 -11.29 -12.23
N SER A 188 2.47 -11.83 -12.82
CA SER A 188 2.41 -12.51 -14.11
C SER A 188 1.54 -13.77 -14.06
N SER A 189 1.65 -14.57 -13.02
CA SER A 189 0.79 -15.74 -12.79
C SER A 189 -0.69 -15.36 -12.69
N ARG A 190 -0.99 -14.27 -11.97
CA ARG A 190 -2.36 -13.73 -11.85
C ARG A 190 -2.90 -13.28 -13.21
N ILE A 191 -2.12 -12.54 -13.99
CA ILE A 191 -2.50 -12.08 -15.34
C ILE A 191 -2.79 -13.24 -16.27
N LEU A 192 -2.01 -14.33 -16.19
CA LEU A 192 -2.17 -15.53 -16.98
C LEU A 192 -3.29 -16.47 -16.49
N GLY A 193 -3.98 -16.09 -15.40
CA GLY A 193 -5.04 -16.91 -14.81
C GLY A 193 -4.55 -18.18 -14.12
N MET A 194 -3.25 -18.26 -13.81
CA MET A 194 -2.64 -19.42 -13.15
C MET A 194 -2.86 -19.41 -11.62
N GLY A 195 -3.54 -18.40 -11.08
CA GLY A 195 -3.72 -18.22 -9.64
C GLY A 195 -2.45 -17.72 -8.95
N ASP A 196 -2.54 -17.49 -7.65
CA ASP A 196 -1.39 -17.11 -6.81
C ASP A 196 -1.21 -18.11 -5.66
N MET A 197 -0.77 -19.31 -6.02
CA MET A 197 -0.54 -20.40 -5.07
C MET A 197 0.54 -20.06 -4.04
N LEU A 198 1.52 -19.20 -4.38
CA LEU A 198 2.58 -18.82 -3.45
C LEU A 198 2.03 -17.92 -2.34
N THR A 199 1.19 -16.96 -2.68
CA THR A 199 0.51 -16.12 -1.68
C THR A 199 -0.41 -16.96 -0.79
N LEU A 200 -1.10 -17.96 -1.33
CA LEU A 200 -1.91 -18.87 -0.55
C LEU A 200 -1.05 -19.67 0.45
N ILE A 201 0.07 -20.21 -0.01
CA ILE A 201 1.02 -20.96 0.83
C ILE A 201 1.61 -20.07 1.92
N GLU A 202 1.99 -18.82 1.58
CA GLU A 202 2.53 -17.89 2.58
C GLU A 202 1.50 -17.50 3.64
N LYS A 203 0.27 -17.19 3.25
CA LYS A 203 -0.82 -16.92 4.19
C LYS A 203 -1.09 -18.13 5.09
N ALA A 204 -1.16 -19.31 4.50
CA ALA A 204 -1.31 -20.54 5.27
C ALA A 204 -0.16 -20.75 6.25
N SER A 205 1.08 -20.48 5.83
CA SER A 205 2.27 -20.66 6.67
C SER A 205 2.36 -19.62 7.79
N GLN A 206 1.87 -18.41 7.61
CA GLN A 206 1.86 -17.37 8.65
C GLN A 206 0.87 -17.66 9.77
N GLU A 207 -0.28 -18.27 9.44
CA GLU A 207 -1.31 -18.65 10.40
C GLU A 207 -1.10 -20.09 10.95
N TYR A 208 -0.15 -20.83 10.35
CA TYR A 208 0.11 -22.22 10.71
C TYR A 208 0.99 -22.30 11.95
N ASP A 209 0.38 -22.57 13.10
CA ASP A 209 1.08 -22.93 14.34
C ASP A 209 1.35 -24.43 14.35
N GLU A 210 2.60 -24.82 14.04
CA GLU A 210 3.02 -26.21 13.94
C GLU A 210 2.75 -26.98 15.24
N LYS A 211 2.89 -26.33 16.41
CA LYS A 211 2.62 -26.96 17.70
C LYS A 211 1.14 -27.25 17.89
N LYS A 212 0.28 -26.26 17.60
CA LYS A 212 -1.19 -26.45 17.69
C LYS A 212 -1.68 -27.51 16.72
N SER A 213 -1.11 -27.56 15.53
CA SER A 213 -1.48 -28.57 14.52
C SER A 213 -1.08 -29.97 14.93
N LEU A 214 0.07 -30.16 15.57
CA LEU A 214 0.50 -31.45 16.12
C LEU A 214 -0.39 -31.87 17.30
N GLU A 215 -0.67 -30.97 18.24
CA GLU A 215 -1.57 -31.23 19.37
C GLU A 215 -2.97 -31.63 18.89
N MET A 216 -3.47 -30.98 17.85
CA MET A 216 -4.78 -31.26 17.27
C MET A 216 -4.82 -32.61 16.55
N ALA A 217 -3.74 -32.95 15.85
CA ALA A 217 -3.59 -34.27 15.23
C ALA A 217 -3.54 -35.40 16.28
N GLU A 218 -2.85 -35.18 17.42
CA GLU A 218 -2.85 -36.09 18.54
C GLU A 218 -4.22 -36.25 19.18
N LYS A 219 -4.94 -35.15 19.45
CA LYS A 219 -6.33 -35.15 19.96
C LYS A 219 -7.30 -35.91 19.05
N MET A 220 -7.17 -35.71 17.70
CA MET A 220 -7.97 -36.49 16.75
C MET A 220 -7.66 -37.99 16.82
N ARG A 221 -6.40 -38.33 16.97
CA ARG A 221 -5.93 -39.73 17.06
C ARG A 221 -6.40 -40.41 18.34
N GLU A 222 -6.48 -39.66 19.45
CA GLU A 222 -6.93 -40.10 20.76
C GLU A 222 -8.44 -40.02 20.98
N ASN A 223 -9.22 -39.58 19.98
CA ASN A 223 -10.68 -39.31 20.06
C ASN A 223 -11.03 -38.31 21.17
N THR A 224 -10.16 -37.38 21.51
CA THR A 224 -10.38 -36.34 22.51
C THR A 224 -10.71 -34.98 21.89
N PHE A 225 -10.90 -34.91 20.57
CA PHE A 225 -11.29 -33.70 19.83
C PHE A 225 -12.66 -33.24 20.24
N ASP A 226 -12.77 -32.00 20.73
CA ASP A 226 -14.00 -31.41 21.24
C ASP A 226 -14.50 -30.20 20.41
N PHE A 227 -15.61 -29.61 20.85
CA PHE A 227 -16.21 -28.45 20.18
C PHE A 227 -15.33 -27.19 20.25
N ASN A 228 -14.50 -27.03 21.29
CA ASN A 228 -13.60 -25.91 21.41
C ASN A 228 -12.46 -26.03 20.40
N ASP A 229 -11.93 -27.24 20.21
CA ASP A 229 -10.92 -27.53 19.19
C ASP A 229 -11.46 -27.22 17.78
N PHE A 230 -12.75 -27.47 17.55
CA PHE A 230 -13.40 -27.12 16.27
C PHE A 230 -13.55 -25.60 16.09
N ILE A 231 -13.88 -24.86 17.15
CA ILE A 231 -13.94 -23.39 17.12
C ILE A 231 -12.56 -22.81 16.84
N ASP A 232 -11.50 -23.30 17.52
CA ASP A 232 -10.13 -22.88 17.30
C ASP A 232 -9.68 -23.12 15.84
N GLN A 233 -10.12 -24.21 15.22
CA GLN A 233 -9.89 -24.48 13.80
C GLN A 233 -10.61 -23.48 12.88
N LEU A 234 -11.85 -23.15 13.22
CA LEU A 234 -12.60 -22.14 12.44
C LEU A 234 -11.96 -20.75 12.56
N ASP A 235 -11.50 -20.37 13.75
CA ASP A 235 -10.82 -19.10 13.97
C ASP A 235 -9.49 -19.04 13.21
N GLN A 236 -8.75 -20.14 13.13
CA GLN A 236 -7.53 -20.26 12.37
C GLN A 236 -7.79 -20.07 10.84
N VAL A 237 -8.86 -20.68 10.32
CA VAL A 237 -9.27 -20.51 8.92
C VAL A 237 -9.75 -19.07 8.65
N GLN A 238 -10.48 -18.47 9.59
CA GLN A 238 -10.91 -17.07 9.48
C GLN A 238 -9.74 -16.09 9.55
N GLY A 239 -8.68 -16.41 10.30
CA GLY A 239 -7.43 -15.64 10.36
C GLY A 239 -6.73 -15.51 9.00
N MET A 240 -6.88 -16.52 8.12
CA MET A 240 -6.34 -16.50 6.76
C MET A 240 -7.04 -15.47 5.83
N GLY A 241 -8.12 -14.87 6.29
CA GLY A 241 -8.93 -13.90 5.55
C GLY A 241 -10.26 -14.46 5.03
N PRO A 242 -11.06 -13.63 4.34
CA PRO A 242 -12.34 -14.07 3.78
C PRO A 242 -12.16 -15.25 2.84
N MET A 243 -13.02 -16.27 2.96
CA MET A 243 -12.98 -17.48 2.13
C MET A 243 -13.03 -17.16 0.63
N GLU A 244 -13.76 -16.11 0.26
CA GLU A 244 -13.84 -15.62 -1.12
C GLU A 244 -12.47 -15.20 -1.68
N ASP A 245 -11.65 -14.58 -0.86
CA ASP A 245 -10.31 -14.14 -1.27
C ASP A 245 -9.34 -15.31 -1.38
N LEU A 246 -9.48 -16.32 -0.52
CA LEU A 246 -8.72 -17.57 -0.63
C LEU A 246 -9.07 -18.34 -1.90
N LEU A 247 -10.36 -18.40 -2.26
CA LEU A 247 -10.83 -19.06 -3.48
C LEU A 247 -10.32 -18.37 -4.76
N LYS A 248 -10.14 -17.05 -4.75
CA LYS A 248 -9.55 -16.32 -5.89
C LYS A 248 -8.09 -16.68 -6.16
N LEU A 249 -7.35 -17.16 -5.16
CA LEU A 249 -5.96 -17.56 -5.28
C LEU A 249 -5.81 -18.96 -5.90
N ILE A 250 -6.86 -19.78 -5.92
CA ILE A 250 -6.84 -21.12 -6.46
C ILE A 250 -7.11 -21.08 -7.98
N PRO A 251 -6.24 -21.68 -8.81
CA PRO A 251 -6.43 -21.73 -10.25
C PRO A 251 -7.78 -22.35 -10.65
N GLY A 252 -8.55 -21.66 -11.49
CA GLY A 252 -9.83 -22.14 -12.00
C GLY A 252 -11.04 -21.99 -11.07
N MET A 253 -10.88 -21.60 -9.81
CA MET A 253 -12.01 -21.44 -8.86
C MET A 253 -12.61 -20.02 -8.87
N ALA A 254 -11.93 -19.04 -9.40
CA ALA A 254 -12.45 -17.67 -9.50
C ALA A 254 -13.81 -17.57 -10.25
N CYS A 255 -14.10 -18.50 -11.16
CA CYS A 255 -15.35 -18.56 -11.91
C CYS A 255 -16.57 -18.97 -11.05
N LEU A 256 -16.37 -19.67 -9.94
CA LEU A 256 -17.46 -20.17 -9.10
C LEU A 256 -18.11 -19.06 -8.25
N LEU A 257 -17.42 -17.95 -8.04
CA LEU A 257 -17.91 -16.82 -7.25
C LEU A 257 -18.92 -15.93 -7.98
N TYR A 258 -19.04 -16.09 -9.31
CA TYR A 258 -19.98 -15.30 -10.14
C TYR A 258 -21.33 -16.00 -10.40
N THR A 259 -21.52 -17.20 -9.85
CA THR A 259 -22.74 -18.02 -10.10
C THR A 259 -23.61 -18.26 -8.87
N SER A 260 -23.34 -17.59 -7.75
CA SER A 260 -24.15 -17.65 -6.54
C SER A 260 -24.82 -16.32 -6.24
#